data_4a8814d89d6bc3a3809e17539160a3fe
#
_entry.id   4a8814d89d6bc3a3809e17539160a3fe
#
_cell.length_a   1.000
_cell.length_b   1.000
_cell.length_c   1.000
_cell.angle_alpha   90.00
_cell.angle_beta   90.00
_cell.angle_gamma   90.00
#
_symmetry.space_group_name_H-M   'P 1'
#
loop_
_entity.id
_entity.type
_entity.pdbx_description
1 polymer ?
#
loop_
_entity_poly.entity_id
_entity_poly.type
_entity_poly.pdbx_seq_one_letter_code
_entity_poly.pdbx_strand_id
1 'polypeptide(L)'
;MDTTLRVLIADDHPLMLQGSRRALEASDDIEVVGEARSGEQALALVERRQPNLVLLDLHMPGIGGLECLEQIKQRWPEVKTVVISASDDRATIDSALLAGANAYILKSVSPMDIPSVLRQASSGAVYHVPSSPAPRNTERPPTGGPDLTPRELTILTAVAGGLTTKAISQELWLSEHTVKFHLTNIYRKLGVSNRSAAVRYAFENDLAQSDSAAGARV
;
A
#
# COMPACT_ATOMS: atom_id res chain seq x y z
N MET A 1 -9.02 21.39 7.33
CA MET A 1 -7.94 21.97 6.50
C MET A 1 -7.40 20.83 5.69
N ASP A 2 -7.74 20.77 4.42
CA ASP A 2 -7.16 19.78 3.51
C ASP A 2 -5.67 20.13 3.33
N THR A 3 -4.81 19.37 3.99
CA THR A 3 -3.37 19.58 3.87
C THR A 3 -2.90 18.84 2.63
N THR A 4 -2.56 19.57 1.58
CA THR A 4 -1.97 19.00 0.34
C THR A 4 -0.77 18.13 0.70
N LEU A 5 -0.77 16.90 0.23
CA LEU A 5 0.33 15.95 0.44
C LEU A 5 1.48 16.28 -0.51
N ARG A 6 2.57 16.83 0.03
CA ARG A 6 3.77 17.21 -0.71
C ARG A 6 4.71 16.01 -0.85
N VAL A 7 4.82 15.46 -2.05
CA VAL A 7 5.52 14.20 -2.34
C VAL A 7 6.81 14.45 -3.12
N LEU A 8 7.91 13.90 -2.62
CA LEU A 8 9.16 13.72 -3.36
C LEU A 8 9.20 12.31 -3.95
N ILE A 9 9.53 12.17 -5.24
CA ILE A 9 9.70 10.87 -5.89
C ILE A 9 11.20 10.63 -6.09
N ALA A 10 11.71 9.48 -5.63
CA ALA A 10 13.09 9.07 -5.78
C ALA A 10 13.15 7.67 -6.44
N ASP A 11 13.52 7.61 -7.71
CA ASP A 11 13.65 6.40 -8.52
C ASP A 11 14.63 6.67 -9.67
N ASP A 12 15.57 5.79 -9.95
CA ASP A 12 16.53 5.94 -11.03
C ASP A 12 15.96 5.57 -12.41
N HIS A 13 14.81 4.89 -12.45
CA HIS A 13 14.14 4.46 -13.67
C HIS A 13 13.23 5.57 -14.25
N PRO A 14 13.55 6.14 -15.44
CA PRO A 14 12.78 7.27 -16.00
C PRO A 14 11.29 6.98 -16.21
N LEU A 15 10.95 5.75 -16.62
CA LEU A 15 9.56 5.35 -16.84
C LEU A 15 8.76 5.28 -15.54
N MET A 16 9.38 4.85 -14.43
CA MET A 16 8.75 4.82 -13.11
C MET A 16 8.53 6.24 -12.59
N LEU A 17 9.52 7.12 -12.71
CA LEU A 17 9.37 8.53 -12.38
C LEU A 17 8.19 9.17 -13.12
N GLN A 18 8.15 9.02 -14.45
CA GLN A 18 7.05 9.57 -15.25
C GLN A 18 5.69 8.97 -14.91
N GLY A 19 5.62 7.64 -14.72
CA GLY A 19 4.40 6.95 -14.38
C GLY A 19 3.85 7.37 -13.02
N SER A 20 4.70 7.38 -12.00
CA SER A 20 4.36 7.82 -10.64
C SER A 20 3.95 9.29 -10.63
N ARG A 21 4.71 10.17 -11.30
CA ARG A 21 4.40 11.59 -11.41
C ARG A 21 3.00 11.82 -12.00
N ARG A 22 2.72 11.23 -13.17
CA ARG A 22 1.41 11.37 -13.82
C ARG A 22 0.26 10.90 -12.95
N ALA A 23 0.46 9.79 -12.23
CA ALA A 23 -0.56 9.25 -11.34
C ALA A 23 -0.82 10.18 -10.14
N LEU A 24 0.24 10.79 -9.59
CA LEU A 24 0.13 11.72 -8.45
C LEU A 24 -0.46 13.08 -8.88
N GLU A 25 -0.02 13.62 -10.02
CA GLU A 25 -0.54 14.90 -10.57
C GLU A 25 -2.01 14.81 -11.01
N ALA A 26 -2.55 13.60 -11.21
CA ALA A 26 -3.99 13.40 -11.44
C ALA A 26 -4.86 13.54 -10.19
N SER A 27 -4.26 13.82 -9.03
CA SER A 27 -4.94 13.96 -7.73
C SER A 27 -4.79 15.38 -7.22
N ASP A 28 -5.89 16.08 -6.99
CA ASP A 28 -5.90 17.50 -6.57
C ASP A 28 -5.31 17.73 -5.18
N ASP A 29 -5.24 16.68 -4.35
CA ASP A 29 -4.74 16.70 -2.98
C ASP A 29 -3.26 16.34 -2.84
N ILE A 30 -2.55 16.09 -3.97
CA ILE A 30 -1.14 15.68 -3.99
C ILE A 30 -0.32 16.65 -4.86
N GLU A 31 0.77 17.15 -4.32
CA GLU A 31 1.75 17.98 -5.01
C GLU A 31 3.08 17.25 -5.13
N VAL A 32 3.59 17.04 -6.34
CA VAL A 32 4.96 16.52 -6.55
C VAL A 32 5.96 17.68 -6.44
N VAL A 33 6.69 17.72 -5.33
CA VAL A 33 7.63 18.82 -5.02
C VAL A 33 9.04 18.61 -5.55
N GLY A 34 9.34 17.42 -6.08
CA GLY A 34 10.64 17.13 -6.68
C GLY A 34 10.79 15.69 -7.13
N GLU A 35 11.83 15.46 -7.94
CA GLU A 35 12.23 14.14 -8.44
C GLU A 35 13.74 13.96 -8.20
N ALA A 36 14.13 12.78 -7.73
CA ALA A 36 15.52 12.39 -7.51
C ALA A 36 15.81 11.09 -8.27
N ARG A 37 17.05 10.91 -8.73
CA ARG A 37 17.53 9.70 -9.39
C ARG A 37 18.66 9.01 -8.64
N SER A 38 19.00 9.50 -7.45
CA SER A 38 19.96 8.89 -6.53
C SER A 38 19.60 9.25 -5.09
N GLY A 39 20.14 8.50 -4.13
CA GLY A 39 19.92 8.78 -2.71
C GLY A 39 20.42 10.14 -2.28
N GLU A 40 21.59 10.60 -2.78
CA GLU A 40 22.14 11.92 -2.47
C GLU A 40 21.24 13.06 -2.96
N GLN A 41 20.69 12.91 -4.19
CA GLN A 41 19.73 13.87 -4.72
C GLN A 41 18.45 13.89 -3.89
N ALA A 42 17.97 12.70 -3.47
CA ALA A 42 16.80 12.61 -2.62
C ALA A 42 17.00 13.35 -1.30
N LEU A 43 18.10 13.11 -0.59
CA LEU A 43 18.42 13.79 0.67
C LEU A 43 18.51 15.31 0.50
N ALA A 44 19.21 15.78 -0.55
CA ALA A 44 19.33 17.23 -0.83
C ALA A 44 17.96 17.86 -1.14
N LEU A 45 17.07 17.13 -1.81
CA LEU A 45 15.72 17.60 -2.11
C LEU A 45 14.79 17.55 -0.88
N VAL A 46 14.91 16.55 -0.01
CA VAL A 46 14.18 16.52 1.28
C VAL A 46 14.50 17.77 2.09
N GLU A 47 15.79 18.10 2.24
CA GLU A 47 16.24 19.29 2.97
C GLU A 47 15.68 20.59 2.37
N ARG A 48 15.76 20.74 1.05
CA ARG A 48 15.40 21.98 0.35
C ARG A 48 13.90 22.15 0.13
N ARG A 49 13.16 21.07 -0.11
CA ARG A 49 11.74 21.07 -0.48
C ARG A 49 10.81 20.76 0.67
N GLN A 50 11.33 20.15 1.75
CA GLN A 50 10.57 19.75 2.94
C GLN A 50 9.26 19.02 2.59
N PRO A 51 9.33 17.86 1.90
CA PRO A 51 8.15 17.08 1.58
C PRO A 51 7.50 16.51 2.84
N ASN A 52 6.19 16.22 2.79
CA ASN A 52 5.54 15.43 3.84
C ASN A 52 5.81 13.94 3.68
N LEU A 53 6.04 13.51 2.43
CA LEU A 53 6.21 12.11 2.08
C LEU A 53 7.27 11.95 0.97
N VAL A 54 8.06 10.88 1.08
CA VAL A 54 8.99 10.43 0.04
C VAL A 54 8.55 9.08 -0.48
N LEU A 55 8.34 8.96 -1.79
CA LEU A 55 8.24 7.69 -2.51
C LEU A 55 9.65 7.30 -2.94
N LEU A 56 10.20 6.23 -2.38
CA LEU A 56 11.63 5.91 -2.42
C LEU A 56 11.88 4.53 -3.01
N ASP A 57 12.61 4.46 -4.11
CA ASP A 57 13.19 3.20 -4.60
C ASP A 57 14.38 2.76 -3.75
N LEU A 58 14.49 1.46 -3.49
CA LEU A 58 15.66 0.89 -2.80
C LEU A 58 16.86 0.72 -3.71
N HIS A 59 16.64 0.56 -5.02
CA HIS A 59 17.71 0.27 -5.98
C HIS A 59 18.06 1.53 -6.77
N MET A 60 18.80 2.43 -6.15
CA MET A 60 19.31 3.64 -6.79
C MET A 60 20.85 3.68 -6.76
N PRO A 61 21.49 4.36 -7.72
CA PRO A 61 22.93 4.57 -7.70
C PRO A 61 23.36 5.48 -6.54
N GLY A 62 24.64 5.38 -6.16
CA GLY A 62 25.23 6.13 -5.06
C GLY A 62 24.91 5.50 -3.70
N ILE A 63 24.46 6.30 -2.74
CA ILE A 63 23.88 5.73 -1.52
C ILE A 63 22.60 5.00 -1.86
N GLY A 64 22.51 3.74 -1.43
CA GLY A 64 21.33 2.92 -1.69
C GLY A 64 20.07 3.47 -1.00
N GLY A 65 18.90 3.05 -1.51
CA GLY A 65 17.63 3.53 -0.97
C GLY A 65 17.42 3.20 0.51
N LEU A 66 17.94 2.08 1.01
CA LEU A 66 17.84 1.73 2.43
C LEU A 66 18.64 2.72 3.31
N GLU A 67 19.87 3.01 2.93
CA GLU A 67 20.71 4.00 3.64
C GLU A 67 20.09 5.41 3.53
N CYS A 68 19.53 5.75 2.36
CA CYS A 68 18.79 6.99 2.17
C CYS A 68 17.58 7.08 3.13
N LEU A 69 16.81 6.00 3.27
CA LEU A 69 15.69 5.89 4.21
C LEU A 69 16.14 6.14 5.66
N GLU A 70 17.21 5.46 6.10
CA GLU A 70 17.76 5.62 7.45
C GLU A 70 18.18 7.07 7.71
N GLN A 71 18.87 7.70 6.75
CA GLN A 71 19.27 9.11 6.88
C GLN A 71 18.06 10.05 6.90
N ILE A 72 16.99 9.79 6.11
CA ILE A 72 15.75 10.57 6.16
C ILE A 72 15.14 10.47 7.56
N LYS A 73 15.01 9.25 8.10
CA LYS A 73 14.40 9.02 9.42
C LYS A 73 15.22 9.60 10.56
N GLN A 74 16.53 9.62 10.44
CA GLN A 74 17.41 10.23 11.43
C GLN A 74 17.34 11.76 11.44
N ARG A 75 17.28 12.39 10.26
CA ARG A 75 17.33 13.87 10.14
C ARG A 75 15.95 14.52 10.13
N TRP A 76 14.94 13.85 9.57
CA TRP A 76 13.56 14.34 9.40
C TRP A 76 12.55 13.23 9.76
N PRO A 77 12.44 12.87 11.05
CA PRO A 77 11.61 11.74 11.51
C PRO A 77 10.11 11.89 11.18
N GLU A 78 9.65 13.13 11.01
CA GLU A 78 8.27 13.43 10.64
C GLU A 78 7.95 13.13 9.17
N VAL A 79 8.97 13.10 8.29
CA VAL A 79 8.79 12.79 6.87
C VAL A 79 8.38 11.34 6.70
N LYS A 80 7.21 11.12 6.14
CA LYS A 80 6.74 9.75 5.82
C LYS A 80 7.52 9.21 4.63
N THR A 81 7.83 7.92 4.67
CA THR A 81 8.56 7.27 3.58
C THR A 81 7.82 6.02 3.14
N VAL A 82 7.46 5.97 1.87
CA VAL A 82 6.89 4.80 1.21
C VAL A 82 7.96 4.24 0.30
N VAL A 83 8.38 3.02 0.59
CA VAL A 83 9.34 2.31 -0.25
C VAL A 83 8.63 1.69 -1.44
N ILE A 84 9.21 1.85 -2.64
CA ILE A 84 8.78 1.16 -3.85
C ILE A 84 9.96 0.33 -4.40
N SER A 85 9.76 -0.97 -4.62
CA SER A 85 10.86 -1.85 -5.03
C SER A 85 10.39 -2.97 -5.95
N ALA A 86 11.29 -3.49 -6.77
CA ALA A 86 11.05 -4.70 -7.56
C ALA A 86 11.17 -5.98 -6.71
N SER A 87 11.82 -5.92 -5.54
CA SER A 87 12.04 -7.07 -4.67
C SER A 87 10.82 -7.36 -3.80
N ASP A 88 10.37 -8.62 -3.82
CA ASP A 88 9.36 -9.19 -2.91
C ASP A 88 10.01 -10.04 -1.80
N ASP A 89 11.33 -9.98 -1.67
CA ASP A 89 12.09 -10.69 -0.66
C ASP A 89 11.75 -10.17 0.75
N ARG A 90 11.42 -11.09 1.64
CA ARG A 90 10.98 -10.77 2.99
C ARG A 90 12.06 -10.04 3.81
N ALA A 91 13.33 -10.43 3.65
CA ALA A 91 14.41 -9.78 4.37
C ALA A 91 14.57 -8.31 3.97
N THR A 92 14.41 -8.00 2.68
CA THR A 92 14.42 -6.63 2.14
C THR A 92 13.24 -5.82 2.69
N ILE A 93 12.05 -6.41 2.72
CA ILE A 93 10.84 -5.78 3.25
C ILE A 93 11.00 -5.48 4.74
N ASP A 94 11.39 -6.50 5.52
CA ASP A 94 11.58 -6.38 6.98
C ASP A 94 12.66 -5.32 7.29
N SER A 95 13.76 -5.29 6.53
CA SER A 95 14.82 -4.28 6.68
C SER A 95 14.30 -2.87 6.44
N ALA A 96 13.52 -2.64 5.39
CA ALA A 96 12.93 -1.33 5.10
C ALA A 96 11.94 -0.88 6.19
N LEU A 97 11.10 -1.79 6.69
CA LEU A 97 10.16 -1.48 7.76
C LEU A 97 10.88 -1.20 9.09
N LEU A 98 11.93 -1.96 9.43
CA LEU A 98 12.76 -1.72 10.61
C LEU A 98 13.53 -0.40 10.52
N ALA A 99 13.97 -0.01 9.32
CA ALA A 99 14.58 1.30 9.06
C ALA A 99 13.56 2.47 9.13
N GLY A 100 12.29 2.18 9.35
CA GLY A 100 11.24 3.18 9.59
C GLY A 100 10.38 3.53 8.39
N ALA A 101 10.37 2.71 7.32
CA ALA A 101 9.41 2.90 6.23
C ALA A 101 7.97 2.83 6.74
N ASN A 102 7.12 3.74 6.29
CA ASN A 102 5.69 3.76 6.62
C ASN A 102 4.89 2.79 5.78
N ALA A 103 5.39 2.43 4.58
CA ALA A 103 4.82 1.40 3.73
C ALA A 103 5.90 0.84 2.79
N TYR A 104 5.67 -0.38 2.32
CA TYR A 104 6.46 -1.03 1.28
C TYR A 104 5.52 -1.49 0.16
N ILE A 105 5.78 -1.08 -1.07
CA ILE A 105 5.01 -1.46 -2.25
C ILE A 105 5.94 -2.04 -3.32
N LEU A 106 5.40 -2.94 -4.12
CA LEU A 106 6.14 -3.52 -5.23
C LEU A 106 5.97 -2.67 -6.49
N LYS A 107 7.02 -2.56 -7.30
CA LYS A 107 6.99 -1.87 -8.61
C LYS A 107 6.00 -2.50 -9.60
N SER A 108 5.47 -3.70 -9.31
CA SER A 108 4.39 -4.33 -10.06
C SER A 108 2.99 -3.74 -9.78
N VAL A 109 2.86 -2.91 -8.76
CA VAL A 109 1.63 -2.15 -8.49
C VAL A 109 1.36 -1.17 -9.62
N SER A 110 0.10 -1.05 -10.01
CA SER A 110 -0.29 -0.05 -11.01
C SER A 110 0.06 1.36 -10.52
N PRO A 111 0.71 2.20 -11.35
CA PRO A 111 0.97 3.60 -10.97
C PRO A 111 -0.29 4.35 -10.51
N MET A 112 -1.46 4.00 -11.03
CA MET A 112 -2.74 4.62 -10.65
C MET A 112 -3.18 4.32 -9.21
N ASP A 113 -2.58 3.31 -8.55
CA ASP A 113 -2.87 2.97 -7.18
C ASP A 113 -1.93 3.65 -6.17
N ILE A 114 -0.78 4.17 -6.65
CA ILE A 114 0.21 4.86 -5.82
C ILE A 114 -0.41 6.00 -4.99
N PRO A 115 -1.25 6.91 -5.54
CA PRO A 115 -1.87 7.97 -4.74
C PRO A 115 -2.64 7.46 -3.52
N SER A 116 -3.38 6.36 -3.68
CA SER A 116 -4.14 5.74 -2.59
C SER A 116 -3.23 5.19 -1.49
N VAL A 117 -2.13 4.55 -1.86
CA VAL A 117 -1.14 4.03 -0.91
C VAL A 117 -0.47 5.18 -0.15
N LEU A 118 -0.11 6.28 -0.84
CA LEU A 118 0.53 7.44 -0.20
C LEU A 118 -0.41 8.10 0.82
N ARG A 119 -1.69 8.27 0.52
CA ARG A 119 -2.69 8.79 1.47
C ARG A 119 -2.77 7.93 2.72
N GLN A 120 -2.81 6.62 2.55
CA GLN A 120 -2.88 5.67 3.66
C GLN A 120 -1.60 5.71 4.51
N ALA A 121 -0.43 5.74 3.88
CA ALA A 121 0.84 5.86 4.59
C ALA A 121 0.96 7.20 5.35
N SER A 122 0.42 8.28 4.80
CA SER A 122 0.40 9.58 5.45
C SER A 122 -0.48 9.62 6.70
N SER A 123 -1.57 8.84 6.74
CA SER A 123 -2.46 8.72 7.91
C SER A 123 -1.92 7.81 9.03
N GLY A 124 -0.73 7.25 8.87
CA GLY A 124 -0.06 6.42 9.89
C GLY A 124 -0.34 4.93 9.81
N ALA A 125 -1.05 4.46 8.79
CA ALA A 125 -1.22 3.03 8.54
C ALA A 125 0.06 2.46 7.93
N VAL A 126 0.67 1.47 8.57
CA VAL A 126 1.83 0.74 8.02
C VAL A 126 1.33 -0.30 7.04
N TYR A 127 1.81 -0.24 5.79
CA TYR A 127 1.38 -1.15 4.73
C TYR A 127 2.54 -1.96 4.17
N HIS A 128 2.30 -3.27 4.09
CA HIS A 128 2.99 -4.15 3.19
C HIS A 128 2.00 -4.60 2.12
N VAL A 129 2.29 -4.30 0.84
CA VAL A 129 1.49 -4.80 -0.29
C VAL A 129 2.21 -6.01 -0.88
N PRO A 130 1.84 -7.24 -0.51
CA PRO A 130 2.44 -8.43 -1.09
C PRO A 130 1.91 -8.63 -2.52
N SER A 131 2.81 -8.83 -3.47
CA SER A 131 2.44 -9.15 -4.86
C SER A 131 2.39 -10.63 -5.16
N SER A 132 2.72 -11.51 -4.21
CA SER A 132 2.65 -12.97 -4.43
C SER A 132 2.59 -13.73 -3.11
N PRO A 133 1.95 -14.91 -3.06
CA PRO A 133 1.97 -15.73 -1.85
C PRO A 133 3.37 -16.32 -1.67
N ALA A 134 4.12 -15.84 -0.68
CA ALA A 134 5.30 -16.54 -0.20
C ALA A 134 4.93 -17.93 0.34
N PRO A 135 5.77 -18.96 0.16
CA PRO A 135 5.56 -20.25 0.79
C PRO A 135 5.58 -20.09 2.31
N ARG A 136 4.59 -20.69 2.94
CA ARG A 136 4.41 -20.67 4.39
C ARG A 136 5.63 -21.27 5.08
N ASN A 137 6.28 -20.52 5.93
CA ASN A 137 6.98 -21.06 7.09
C ASN A 137 7.13 -19.98 8.17
N THR A 138 6.16 -19.82 9.04
CA THR A 138 6.34 -19.38 10.42
C THR A 138 5.19 -19.92 11.26
N GLU A 139 5.55 -20.61 12.31
CA GLU A 139 4.75 -21.20 13.34
C GLU A 139 3.77 -20.19 13.97
N ARG A 140 2.51 -20.26 13.57
CA ARG A 140 1.38 -19.77 14.34
C ARG A 140 0.42 -20.94 14.47
N PRO A 141 -0.07 -21.26 15.67
CA PRO A 141 -0.96 -22.40 15.85
C PRO A 141 -2.20 -22.26 14.98
N PRO A 142 -2.74 -23.34 14.42
CA PRO A 142 -3.86 -23.31 13.48
C PRO A 142 -5.15 -22.94 14.23
N THR A 143 -5.53 -21.68 14.12
CA THR A 143 -6.93 -21.29 14.27
C THR A 143 -7.56 -21.48 12.90
N GLY A 144 -8.50 -22.44 12.79
CA GLY A 144 -9.01 -23.02 11.54
C GLY A 144 -9.86 -22.09 10.67
N GLY A 145 -9.20 -21.14 9.98
CA GLY A 145 -9.82 -20.29 8.95
C GLY A 145 -8.81 -19.94 7.85
N PRO A 146 -9.27 -19.47 6.66
CA PRO A 146 -8.39 -19.09 5.57
C PRO A 146 -7.52 -17.90 6.00
N ASP A 147 -6.25 -17.92 5.64
CA ASP A 147 -5.25 -16.90 5.96
C ASP A 147 -5.46 -15.63 5.09
N LEU A 148 -6.55 -14.92 5.38
CA LEU A 148 -6.85 -13.64 4.77
C LEU A 148 -6.13 -12.52 5.51
N THR A 149 -5.50 -11.61 4.76
CA THR A 149 -4.97 -10.36 5.33
C THR A 149 -6.12 -9.48 5.83
N PRO A 150 -5.88 -8.53 6.76
CA PRO A 150 -6.90 -7.58 7.21
C PRO A 150 -7.60 -6.86 6.05
N ARG A 151 -6.84 -6.51 5.00
CA ARG A 151 -7.37 -5.85 3.82
C ARG A 151 -8.26 -6.76 2.97
N GLU A 152 -7.85 -8.00 2.79
CA GLU A 152 -8.67 -9.01 2.09
C GLU A 152 -9.96 -9.31 2.86
N LEU A 153 -9.88 -9.34 4.19
CA LEU A 153 -11.06 -9.51 5.03
C LEU A 153 -12.03 -8.32 4.88
N THR A 154 -11.53 -7.08 4.91
CA THR A 154 -12.35 -5.87 4.67
C THR A 154 -13.03 -5.94 3.31
N ILE A 155 -12.32 -6.31 2.25
CA ILE A 155 -12.88 -6.43 0.90
C ILE A 155 -13.90 -7.58 0.85
N LEU A 156 -13.62 -8.72 1.48
CA LEU A 156 -14.55 -9.85 1.52
C LEU A 156 -15.85 -9.48 2.26
N THR A 157 -15.74 -8.76 3.38
CA THR A 157 -16.90 -8.24 4.13
C THR A 157 -17.73 -7.29 3.28
N ALA A 158 -17.10 -6.36 2.58
CA ALA A 158 -17.77 -5.44 1.66
C ALA A 158 -18.47 -6.18 0.50
N VAL A 159 -17.83 -7.23 -0.02
CA VAL A 159 -18.42 -8.13 -1.04
C VAL A 159 -19.62 -8.90 -0.50
N ALA A 160 -19.53 -9.41 0.73
CA ALA A 160 -20.62 -10.11 1.41
C ALA A 160 -21.80 -9.15 1.71
N GLY A 161 -21.50 -7.89 2.01
CA GLY A 161 -22.49 -6.81 2.14
C GLY A 161 -23.12 -6.36 0.82
N GLY A 162 -22.78 -6.98 -0.30
CA GLY A 162 -23.39 -6.73 -1.61
C GLY A 162 -22.79 -5.54 -2.39
N LEU A 163 -21.73 -4.90 -1.90
CA LEU A 163 -21.11 -3.76 -2.59
C LEU A 163 -20.51 -4.20 -3.93
N THR A 164 -20.69 -3.39 -4.97
CA THR A 164 -20.07 -3.61 -6.28
C THR A 164 -18.56 -3.32 -6.22
N THR A 165 -17.78 -3.84 -7.17
CA THR A 165 -16.34 -3.52 -7.28
C THR A 165 -16.09 -2.01 -7.33
N LYS A 166 -16.96 -1.27 -8.03
CA LYS A 166 -16.90 0.20 -8.11
C LYS A 166 -17.20 0.85 -6.75
N ALA A 167 -18.23 0.38 -6.03
CA ALA A 167 -18.54 0.90 -4.71
C ALA A 167 -17.40 0.62 -3.71
N ILE A 168 -16.85 -0.60 -3.72
CA ILE A 168 -15.69 -0.98 -2.91
C ILE A 168 -14.48 -0.10 -3.24
N SER A 169 -14.23 0.16 -4.53
CA SER A 169 -13.12 1.02 -4.95
C SER A 169 -13.26 2.44 -4.40
N GLN A 170 -14.45 3.00 -4.41
CA GLN A 170 -14.74 4.33 -3.85
C GLN A 170 -14.62 4.36 -2.32
N GLU A 171 -15.23 3.40 -1.65
CA GLU A 171 -15.23 3.33 -0.18
C GLU A 171 -13.84 3.10 0.41
N LEU A 172 -13.03 2.27 -0.26
CA LEU A 172 -11.70 1.92 0.19
C LEU A 172 -10.58 2.75 -0.46
N TRP A 173 -10.94 3.75 -1.28
CA TRP A 173 -10.00 4.62 -2.00
C TRP A 173 -8.98 3.83 -2.83
N LEU A 174 -9.46 2.81 -3.55
CA LEU A 174 -8.68 1.96 -4.44
C LEU A 174 -9.15 2.12 -5.89
N SER A 175 -8.31 1.71 -6.86
CA SER A 175 -8.81 1.51 -8.22
C SER A 175 -9.70 0.25 -8.32
N GLU A 176 -10.62 0.22 -9.29
CA GLU A 176 -11.39 -1.02 -9.55
C GLU A 176 -10.48 -2.18 -9.92
N HIS A 177 -9.32 -1.90 -10.55
CA HIS A 177 -8.32 -2.91 -10.89
C HIS A 177 -7.72 -3.54 -9.63
N THR A 178 -7.35 -2.73 -8.66
CA THR A 178 -6.83 -3.19 -7.36
C THR A 178 -7.85 -4.02 -6.59
N VAL A 179 -9.13 -3.60 -6.59
CA VAL A 179 -10.19 -4.40 -5.98
C VAL A 179 -10.34 -5.75 -6.67
N LYS A 180 -10.32 -5.80 -8.02
CA LYS A 180 -10.35 -7.05 -8.78
C LYS A 180 -9.16 -7.95 -8.47
N PHE A 181 -7.97 -7.37 -8.34
CA PHE A 181 -6.76 -8.09 -7.94
C PHE A 181 -6.91 -8.74 -6.56
N HIS A 182 -7.35 -7.98 -5.55
CA HIS A 182 -7.64 -8.53 -4.22
C HIS A 182 -8.70 -9.62 -4.26
N LEU A 183 -9.78 -9.45 -5.01
CA LEU A 183 -10.82 -10.46 -5.16
C LEU A 183 -10.28 -11.77 -5.75
N THR A 184 -9.41 -11.70 -6.75
CA THR A 184 -8.74 -12.89 -7.32
C THR A 184 -7.90 -13.61 -6.25
N ASN A 185 -7.17 -12.88 -5.42
CA ASN A 185 -6.38 -13.44 -4.33
C ASN A 185 -7.27 -14.06 -3.23
N ILE A 186 -8.35 -13.37 -2.86
CA ILE A 186 -9.36 -13.89 -1.91
C ILE A 186 -9.93 -15.20 -2.44
N TYR A 187 -10.40 -15.26 -3.70
CA TYR A 187 -10.98 -16.46 -4.26
C TYR A 187 -10.01 -17.64 -4.23
N ARG A 188 -8.74 -17.39 -4.56
CA ARG A 188 -7.70 -18.42 -4.48
C ARG A 188 -7.46 -18.90 -3.04
N LYS A 189 -7.39 -17.99 -2.06
CA LYS A 189 -7.18 -18.33 -0.63
C LYS A 189 -8.36 -19.07 -0.02
N LEU A 190 -9.59 -18.74 -0.45
CA LEU A 190 -10.83 -19.41 -0.04
C LEU A 190 -11.07 -20.73 -0.78
N GLY A 191 -10.33 -21.00 -1.88
CA GLY A 191 -10.56 -22.16 -2.74
C GLY A 191 -11.87 -22.05 -3.54
N VAL A 192 -12.35 -20.84 -3.82
CA VAL A 192 -13.60 -20.59 -4.56
C VAL A 192 -13.31 -19.98 -5.93
N SER A 193 -14.24 -20.18 -6.88
CA SER A 193 -14.02 -19.79 -8.28
C SER A 193 -14.69 -18.47 -8.69
N ASN A 194 -15.59 -17.93 -7.88
CA ASN A 194 -16.36 -16.74 -8.25
C ASN A 194 -16.88 -15.97 -7.02
N ARG A 195 -17.42 -14.77 -7.30
CA ARG A 195 -17.94 -13.85 -6.29
C ARG A 195 -19.05 -14.48 -5.43
N SER A 196 -20.00 -15.17 -6.05
CA SER A 196 -21.13 -15.77 -5.32
C SER A 196 -20.67 -16.87 -4.35
N ALA A 197 -19.66 -17.64 -4.76
CA ALA A 197 -19.06 -18.65 -3.89
C ALA A 197 -18.28 -18.02 -2.74
N ALA A 198 -17.60 -16.87 -2.95
CA ALA A 198 -16.92 -16.13 -1.90
C ALA A 198 -17.90 -15.51 -0.88
N VAL A 199 -19.03 -14.97 -1.36
CA VAL A 199 -20.11 -14.47 -0.49
C VAL A 199 -20.65 -15.59 0.39
N ARG A 200 -21.00 -16.73 -0.20
CA ARG A 200 -21.48 -17.89 0.55
C ARG A 200 -20.48 -18.34 1.61
N TYR A 201 -19.21 -18.46 1.22
CA TYR A 201 -18.12 -18.82 2.14
C TYR A 201 -18.01 -17.84 3.33
N ALA A 202 -18.14 -16.54 3.08
CA ALA A 202 -18.07 -15.52 4.12
C ALA A 202 -19.22 -15.66 5.13
N PHE A 203 -20.42 -15.98 4.69
CA PHE A 203 -21.57 -16.24 5.58
C PHE A 203 -21.41 -17.57 6.35
N GLU A 204 -20.99 -18.64 5.70
CA GLU A 204 -20.81 -19.96 6.33
C GLU A 204 -19.72 -19.97 7.41
N ASN A 205 -18.76 -19.03 7.37
CA ASN A 205 -17.65 -18.93 8.29
C ASN A 205 -17.70 -17.68 9.20
N ASP A 206 -18.86 -17.04 9.34
CA ASP A 206 -19.09 -15.84 10.15
C ASP A 206 -18.14 -14.67 9.87
N LEU A 207 -17.56 -14.61 8.67
CA LEU A 207 -16.66 -13.54 8.22
C LEU A 207 -17.43 -12.30 7.70
N ALA A 208 -18.76 -12.39 7.60
CA ALA A 208 -19.62 -11.33 7.10
C ALA A 208 -20.20 -10.43 8.22
N GLN A 209 -19.92 -10.72 9.49
CA GLN A 209 -20.44 -9.97 10.63
C GLN A 209 -19.38 -9.02 11.19
N SER A 210 -19.33 -7.79 10.65
CA SER A 210 -18.78 -6.66 11.40
C SER A 210 -19.68 -5.43 11.15
N ASP A 211 -20.28 -4.94 12.25
CA ASP A 211 -21.01 -3.68 12.42
C ASP A 211 -22.41 -3.53 11.72
N SER A 212 -23.37 -4.32 12.18
CA SER A 212 -24.78 -3.91 12.17
C SER A 212 -25.30 -3.61 13.60
N ALA A 213 -24.45 -3.09 14.50
CA ALA A 213 -24.84 -2.80 15.89
C ALA A 213 -24.51 -1.38 16.34
N ALA A 214 -24.73 -0.37 15.48
CA ALA A 214 -24.71 1.04 15.89
C ALA A 214 -25.80 1.85 15.16
N GLY A 215 -27.07 1.50 15.34
CA GLY A 215 -28.12 2.25 14.69
C GLY A 215 -29.55 1.86 15.06
N ALA A 216 -29.76 1.38 16.30
CA ALA A 216 -31.11 1.22 16.83
C ALA A 216 -31.14 1.46 18.34
N ARG A 217 -31.14 2.75 18.72
CA ARG A 217 -31.79 3.21 19.95
C ARG A 217 -32.19 4.68 19.81
N VAL A 218 -33.50 4.85 19.71
CA VAL A 218 -34.37 5.98 19.99
C VAL A 218 -34.28 7.17 19.04
#